data_2133a8d3b0ee583c572cd699196c8d08
#
_entry.id   2133a8d3b0ee583c572cd699196c8d08
#
_cell.length_a   1.000
_cell.length_b   1.000
_cell.length_c   1.000
_cell.angle_alpha   90.00
_cell.angle_beta   90.00
_cell.angle_gamma   90.00
#
_symmetry.space_group_name_H-M   'P 1'
#
loop_
_entity.id
_entity.type
_entity.pdbx_description
1 polymer ?
#
loop_
_entity_poly.entity_id
_entity_poly.type
_entity_poly.pdbx_seq_one_letter_code
_entity_poly.pdbx_strand_id
1 'polypeptide(L)'
;MSTPTPATSGGAASAASPAQQQAAQAKPAQGQAAQQPAPGKGAQPQTAGKGTQGHPTSSTPRLLRLARGVTAAAALLTGIVATGTFDTGGVNSTPNVIAAQWTAAERTGVGLAEAELRMTEQASARVTGGEAAETSGDPVEALRVAAGAHARSGGDPARSSETAAEIAEAAVLVGRTLAAPAAEAAPGDAAEAAGGAVAEDLTAARTLLRNAGDASDATAATHADDLATGSRSVLTGVVGTLATLLMLGVLVWLALRTRRIVNVPLLVATAMTGWLAYVSLNPAAVPVSVDGQVSGTAEVANALQQVREARAAQYAPVLGTPDTFGTDGTDATEALRTLGDRELSETWQQIHATQEDVAAAPDPAAAAEVLAGTQEAYAGLDAELTDRLDGRLEAASSRVGLPAVVSSGLALLLGVFAAGLAWAGITRRLQDYR
;
A
#
# COMPACT_ATOMS: atom_id res chain seq x y z
N MET A 1 -9.62 26.55 57.34
CA MET A 1 -8.85 25.66 58.21
C MET A 1 -8.77 24.33 57.50
N SER A 2 -7.54 23.87 57.32
CA SER A 2 -7.07 22.56 56.85
C SER A 2 -6.94 22.37 55.33
N THR A 3 -5.80 22.76 54.83
CA THR A 3 -5.15 22.26 53.60
C THR A 3 -4.56 20.85 53.82
N PRO A 4 -4.59 19.96 52.89
CA PRO A 4 -3.58 18.91 52.80
C PRO A 4 -2.60 19.11 51.61
N THR A 5 -1.37 18.90 51.94
CA THR A 5 -0.12 18.90 51.21
C THR A 5 -0.07 17.80 50.13
N PRO A 6 0.61 18.01 49.00
CA PRO A 6 0.84 16.97 48.00
C PRO A 6 2.06 16.11 48.36
N ALA A 7 1.90 14.81 48.21
CA ALA A 7 2.98 13.82 48.34
C ALA A 7 3.72 13.65 47.01
N THR A 8 5.00 13.94 47.00
CA THR A 8 6.02 13.59 46.03
C THR A 8 6.47 12.13 46.20
N SER A 9 6.49 11.38 45.11
CA SER A 9 7.37 10.22 44.90
C SER A 9 7.40 9.98 43.38
N GLY A 10 8.46 10.10 42.61
CA GLY A 10 9.81 9.56 42.83
C GLY A 10 9.88 8.17 42.23
N GLY A 11 10.19 8.05 40.93
CA GLY A 11 10.31 6.75 40.30
C GLY A 11 10.86 6.90 38.85
N ALA A 12 12.13 7.28 38.74
CA ALA A 12 12.86 7.17 37.48
C ALA A 12 13.21 5.71 37.20
N ALA A 13 12.58 5.09 36.22
CA ALA A 13 13.01 3.82 35.68
C ALA A 13 13.84 4.05 34.43
N SER A 14 15.16 3.95 34.62
CA SER A 14 16.19 3.89 33.60
C SER A 14 16.02 2.62 32.76
N ALA A 15 15.66 2.75 31.49
CA ALA A 15 15.70 1.63 30.55
C ALA A 15 17.10 1.54 29.93
N ALA A 16 17.78 0.46 30.28
CA ALA A 16 19.08 0.09 29.78
C ALA A 16 19.04 -0.28 28.30
N SER A 17 19.94 0.27 27.51
CA SER A 17 20.26 -0.14 26.15
C SER A 17 20.83 -1.56 26.12
N PRO A 18 20.42 -2.42 25.18
CA PRO A 18 21.12 -3.68 24.98
C PRO A 18 22.41 -3.46 24.20
N ALA A 19 23.50 -3.93 24.83
CA ALA A 19 24.86 -3.91 24.32
C ALA A 19 25.01 -4.68 23.01
N GLN A 20 25.82 -4.10 22.14
CA GLN A 20 26.43 -4.70 20.98
C GLN A 20 27.21 -5.97 21.37
N GLN A 21 26.76 -7.11 20.91
CA GLN A 21 27.58 -8.32 20.91
C GLN A 21 28.42 -8.35 19.63
N GLN A 22 29.67 -7.99 19.78
CA GLN A 22 30.73 -8.27 18.83
C GLN A 22 30.98 -9.79 18.81
N ALA A 23 30.59 -10.44 17.72
CA ALA A 23 31.02 -11.80 17.44
C ALA A 23 32.46 -11.81 16.97
N ALA A 24 33.31 -12.48 17.74
CA ALA A 24 34.70 -12.72 17.48
C ALA A 24 34.93 -13.50 16.19
N GLN A 25 35.77 -12.98 15.32
CA GLN A 25 36.33 -13.65 14.16
C GLN A 25 37.26 -14.80 14.60
N ALA A 26 36.84 -16.01 14.33
CA ALA A 26 37.71 -17.18 14.38
C ALA A 26 38.37 -17.38 13.00
N LYS A 27 39.68 -17.22 12.96
CA LYS A 27 40.58 -17.45 11.83
C LYS A 27 40.92 -18.93 11.78
N PRO A 28 40.66 -19.68 10.69
CA PRO A 28 41.24 -21.03 10.58
C PRO A 28 42.66 -20.98 10.04
N ALA A 29 43.49 -21.77 10.71
CA ALA A 29 44.93 -21.92 10.45
C ALA A 29 45.20 -22.58 9.09
N GLN A 30 46.23 -22.06 8.45
CA GLN A 30 46.87 -22.66 7.27
C GLN A 30 47.57 -23.97 7.65
N GLY A 31 47.14 -25.07 7.03
CA GLY A 31 47.89 -26.31 6.99
C GLY A 31 48.65 -26.40 5.66
N GLN A 32 49.92 -26.06 5.71
CA GLN A 32 50.88 -26.39 4.65
C GLN A 32 51.23 -27.87 4.75
N ALA A 33 50.90 -28.63 3.72
CA ALA A 33 51.50 -29.92 3.47
C ALA A 33 52.31 -29.85 2.19
N ALA A 34 53.64 -29.79 2.38
CA ALA A 34 54.63 -29.92 1.35
C ALA A 34 54.63 -31.39 0.87
N GLN A 35 54.43 -31.62 -0.42
CA GLN A 35 54.83 -32.88 -1.08
C GLN A 35 55.86 -32.59 -2.14
N GLN A 36 57.04 -33.15 -1.89
CA GLN A 36 58.20 -33.20 -2.80
C GLN A 36 57.88 -34.04 -4.04
N PRO A 37 58.36 -33.68 -5.24
CA PRO A 37 58.36 -34.57 -6.40
C PRO A 37 59.58 -35.44 -6.46
N ALA A 38 59.42 -36.73 -6.70
CA ALA A 38 60.46 -37.69 -7.00
C ALA A 38 61.00 -37.51 -8.44
N PRO A 39 62.29 -37.79 -8.69
CA PRO A 39 62.91 -37.64 -10.01
C PRO A 39 62.79 -38.94 -10.81
N GLY A 40 62.10 -38.85 -11.95
CA GLY A 40 62.03 -39.92 -12.95
C GLY A 40 62.85 -39.57 -14.21
N LYS A 41 63.94 -40.30 -14.42
CA LYS A 41 64.83 -40.28 -15.60
C LYS A 41 64.11 -40.76 -16.84
N GLY A 42 64.36 -40.15 -17.99
CA GLY A 42 64.00 -40.69 -19.29
C GLY A 42 64.26 -39.68 -20.42
N ALA A 43 65.54 -39.49 -20.77
CA ALA A 43 65.91 -38.74 -21.96
C ALA A 43 65.77 -39.66 -23.21
N GLN A 44 64.95 -39.28 -24.16
CA GLN A 44 65.09 -39.69 -25.57
C GLN A 44 65.17 -38.45 -26.45
N PRO A 45 66.19 -38.41 -27.34
CA PRO A 45 66.31 -37.34 -28.31
C PRO A 45 65.39 -37.62 -29.52
N GLN A 46 64.39 -36.81 -29.75
CA GLN A 46 63.66 -36.79 -31.01
C GLN A 46 64.08 -35.64 -31.89
N THR A 47 64.51 -36.06 -33.02
CA THR A 47 64.90 -35.41 -34.25
C THR A 47 64.10 -34.15 -34.59
N ALA A 48 64.86 -33.13 -35.04
CA ALA A 48 64.40 -31.90 -35.62
C ALA A 48 63.56 -32.12 -36.87
N GLY A 49 62.26 -31.84 -36.73
CA GLY A 49 61.34 -31.65 -37.86
C GLY A 49 61.03 -30.15 -38.04
N LYS A 50 61.67 -29.50 -39.02
CA LYS A 50 61.28 -28.20 -39.53
C LYS A 50 59.83 -28.23 -40.04
N GLY A 51 58.96 -27.47 -39.41
CA GLY A 51 57.61 -27.26 -39.89
C GLY A 51 56.94 -26.12 -39.11
N THR A 52 57.44 -24.92 -39.22
CA THR A 52 56.80 -23.65 -38.77
C THR A 52 55.59 -23.38 -39.67
N GLN A 53 54.48 -24.11 -39.46
CA GLN A 53 53.17 -23.57 -39.81
C GLN A 53 52.61 -22.94 -38.57
N GLY A 54 52.68 -21.61 -38.52
CA GLY A 54 52.00 -20.80 -37.54
C GLY A 54 50.50 -21.07 -37.64
N HIS A 55 49.98 -21.98 -36.82
CA HIS A 55 48.55 -22.07 -36.65
C HIS A 55 48.09 -20.77 -36.00
N PRO A 56 47.13 -20.03 -36.63
CA PRO A 56 46.51 -18.91 -35.94
C PRO A 56 45.91 -19.47 -34.66
N THR A 57 46.43 -19.03 -33.51
CA THR A 57 45.93 -19.38 -32.20
C THR A 57 44.45 -18.99 -32.19
N SER A 58 43.57 -20.00 -32.36
CA SER A 58 42.14 -19.76 -32.46
C SER A 58 41.68 -19.11 -31.14
N SER A 59 41.33 -17.83 -31.19
CA SER A 59 40.78 -17.06 -30.06
C SER A 59 39.39 -17.55 -29.64
N THR A 60 38.83 -18.46 -30.41
CA THR A 60 37.49 -19.05 -30.26
C THR A 60 37.21 -19.65 -28.87
N PRO A 61 38.09 -20.49 -28.23
CA PRO A 61 37.79 -21.04 -26.92
C PRO A 61 37.83 -20.00 -25.80
N ARG A 62 38.58 -18.90 -25.95
CA ARG A 62 38.61 -17.79 -25.00
C ARG A 62 37.30 -16.99 -25.08
N LEU A 63 36.82 -16.70 -26.29
CA LEU A 63 35.57 -15.99 -26.52
C LEU A 63 34.36 -16.81 -26.02
N LEU A 64 34.34 -18.12 -26.21
CA LEU A 64 33.29 -19.02 -25.68
C LEU A 64 33.26 -19.05 -24.15
N ARG A 65 34.42 -19.04 -23.49
CA ARG A 65 34.48 -18.95 -22.01
C ARG A 65 33.93 -17.61 -21.50
N LEU A 66 34.27 -16.53 -22.18
CA LEU A 66 33.77 -15.20 -21.84
C LEU A 66 32.26 -15.09 -22.09
N ALA A 67 31.77 -15.55 -23.23
CA ALA A 67 30.35 -15.59 -23.54
C ALA A 67 29.54 -16.39 -22.51
N ARG A 68 30.08 -17.53 -22.03
CA ARG A 68 29.47 -18.36 -20.99
C ARG A 68 29.31 -17.58 -19.68
N GLY A 69 30.36 -16.89 -19.25
CA GLY A 69 30.32 -16.10 -18.01
C GLY A 69 29.33 -14.93 -18.11
N VAL A 70 29.37 -14.22 -19.22
CA VAL A 70 28.52 -13.03 -19.43
C VAL A 70 27.03 -13.40 -19.53
N THR A 71 26.66 -14.46 -20.29
CA THR A 71 25.26 -14.88 -20.39
C THR A 71 24.69 -15.43 -19.09
N ALA A 72 25.48 -16.21 -18.35
CA ALA A 72 25.06 -16.71 -17.04
C ALA A 72 24.91 -15.57 -16.03
N ALA A 73 25.85 -14.61 -16.01
CA ALA A 73 25.78 -13.44 -15.15
C ALA A 73 24.58 -12.54 -15.51
N ALA A 74 24.29 -12.32 -16.79
CA ALA A 74 23.16 -11.54 -17.23
C ALA A 74 21.81 -12.16 -16.80
N ALA A 75 21.63 -13.49 -16.93
CA ALA A 75 20.45 -14.19 -16.47
C ALA A 75 20.30 -14.10 -14.94
N LEU A 76 21.41 -14.30 -14.21
CA LEU A 76 21.40 -14.23 -12.76
C LEU A 76 21.06 -12.81 -12.29
N LEU A 77 21.67 -11.77 -12.88
CA LEU A 77 21.36 -10.38 -12.59
C LEU A 77 19.90 -10.04 -12.83
N THR A 78 19.32 -10.52 -13.94
CA THR A 78 17.89 -10.32 -14.21
C THR A 78 17.04 -10.95 -13.08
N GLY A 79 17.37 -12.16 -12.66
CA GLY A 79 16.68 -12.84 -11.56
C GLY A 79 16.82 -12.07 -10.23
N ILE A 80 18.00 -11.56 -9.91
CA ILE A 80 18.26 -10.78 -8.68
C ILE A 80 17.52 -9.43 -8.73
N VAL A 81 17.59 -8.72 -9.86
CA VAL A 81 16.85 -7.44 -10.02
C VAL A 81 15.36 -7.66 -9.94
N ALA A 82 14.85 -8.76 -10.48
CA ALA A 82 13.43 -9.12 -10.41
C ALA A 82 12.94 -9.45 -8.98
N THR A 83 13.84 -9.66 -8.01
CA THR A 83 13.45 -9.76 -6.59
C THR A 83 13.08 -8.43 -5.95
N GLY A 84 13.30 -7.30 -6.63
CA GLY A 84 13.07 -5.96 -6.10
C GLY A 84 14.14 -5.47 -5.11
N THR A 85 15.22 -6.23 -4.88
CA THR A 85 16.29 -5.86 -3.92
C THR A 85 17.10 -4.63 -4.32
N PHE A 86 17.01 -4.19 -5.58
CA PHE A 86 17.68 -3.00 -6.13
C PHE A 86 16.71 -1.88 -6.48
N ASP A 87 15.46 -1.96 -6.01
CA ASP A 87 14.51 -0.87 -6.21
C ASP A 87 14.95 0.32 -5.34
N THR A 88 15.67 1.26 -5.96
CA THR A 88 16.30 2.41 -5.30
C THR A 88 15.32 3.54 -5.01
N GLY A 89 14.03 3.33 -5.25
CA GLY A 89 12.96 4.31 -5.06
C GLY A 89 12.56 4.58 -3.61
N GLY A 90 13.26 3.99 -2.65
CA GLY A 90 13.04 4.22 -1.22
C GLY A 90 13.22 2.94 -0.42
N VAL A 91 14.00 3.01 0.62
CA VAL A 91 14.40 1.91 1.51
C VAL A 91 13.22 1.17 2.18
N ASN A 92 11.96 1.61 1.93
CA ASN A 92 10.76 1.11 2.58
C ASN A 92 9.59 0.74 1.65
N SER A 93 9.76 0.76 0.34
CA SER A 93 8.66 0.54 -0.61
C SER A 93 8.54 -0.91 -1.08
N THR A 94 8.51 -1.86 -0.15
CA THR A 94 8.03 -3.19 -0.52
C THR A 94 6.53 -3.11 -0.80
N PRO A 95 5.99 -3.82 -1.79
CA PRO A 95 4.56 -3.81 -2.10
C PRO A 95 3.65 -4.01 -0.87
N ASN A 96 4.11 -4.79 0.10
CA ASN A 96 3.40 -5.02 1.37
C ASN A 96 3.30 -3.75 2.24
N VAL A 97 4.36 -2.94 2.27
CA VAL A 97 4.36 -1.68 3.03
C VAL A 97 3.44 -0.68 2.36
N ILE A 98 3.51 -0.55 1.02
CA ILE A 98 2.63 0.34 0.25
C ILE A 98 1.17 -0.09 0.41
N ALA A 99 0.86 -1.40 0.35
CA ALA A 99 -0.49 -1.91 0.56
C ALA A 99 -1.00 -1.64 1.99
N ALA A 100 -0.15 -1.75 2.99
CA ALA A 100 -0.50 -1.42 4.37
C ALA A 100 -0.73 0.09 4.55
N GLN A 101 0.08 0.93 3.91
CA GLN A 101 -0.09 2.39 3.90
C GLN A 101 -1.36 2.80 3.17
N TRP A 102 -1.62 2.22 2.00
CA TRP A 102 -2.86 2.42 1.26
C TRP A 102 -4.10 2.05 2.09
N THR A 103 -4.11 0.84 2.68
CA THR A 103 -5.20 0.37 3.56
C THR A 103 -5.41 1.34 4.74
N ALA A 104 -4.33 1.88 5.30
CA ALA A 104 -4.39 2.82 6.40
C ALA A 104 -4.94 4.19 5.95
N ALA A 105 -4.60 4.67 4.75
CA ALA A 105 -5.14 5.90 4.18
C ALA A 105 -6.65 5.78 3.90
N GLU A 106 -7.12 4.69 3.28
CA GLU A 106 -8.55 4.42 3.07
C GLU A 106 -9.34 4.40 4.40
N ARG A 107 -8.79 3.72 5.42
CA ARG A 107 -9.41 3.70 6.75
C ARG A 107 -9.41 5.07 7.43
N THR A 108 -8.47 5.95 7.11
CA THR A 108 -8.45 7.30 7.65
C THR A 108 -9.63 8.10 7.11
N GLY A 109 -9.82 8.17 5.79
CA GLY A 109 -10.92 8.89 5.16
C GLY A 109 -12.28 8.44 5.70
N VAL A 110 -12.53 7.14 5.67
CA VAL A 110 -13.77 6.55 6.19
C VAL A 110 -13.98 6.82 7.69
N GLY A 111 -12.91 6.76 8.49
CA GLY A 111 -12.98 7.04 9.93
C GLY A 111 -13.24 8.51 10.25
N LEU A 112 -12.75 9.44 9.42
CA LEU A 112 -13.06 10.88 9.56
C LEU A 112 -14.52 11.18 9.24
N ALA A 113 -15.08 10.58 8.19
CA ALA A 113 -16.50 10.70 7.85
C ALA A 113 -17.39 10.09 8.97
N GLU A 114 -16.96 8.99 9.58
CA GLU A 114 -17.62 8.41 10.74
C GLU A 114 -17.60 9.36 11.94
N ALA A 115 -16.46 10.00 12.20
CA ALA A 115 -16.34 10.98 13.29
C ALA A 115 -17.23 12.21 13.06
N GLU A 116 -17.30 12.71 11.81
CA GLU A 116 -18.20 13.81 11.43
C GLU A 116 -19.67 13.44 11.70
N LEU A 117 -20.09 12.25 11.28
CA LEU A 117 -21.45 11.80 11.50
C LEU A 117 -21.77 11.67 12.99
N ARG A 118 -20.95 10.96 13.76
CA ARG A 118 -21.17 10.77 15.20
C ARG A 118 -21.21 12.08 15.97
N MET A 119 -20.32 13.03 15.64
CA MET A 119 -20.31 14.36 16.20
C MET A 119 -21.64 15.10 15.91
N THR A 120 -22.11 14.99 14.68
CA THR A 120 -23.34 15.64 14.22
C THR A 120 -24.58 15.04 14.89
N GLU A 121 -24.64 13.72 15.02
CA GLU A 121 -25.70 13.00 15.74
C GLU A 121 -25.74 13.39 17.23
N GLN A 122 -24.59 13.43 17.90
CA GLN A 122 -24.53 13.83 19.30
C GLN A 122 -24.88 15.30 19.52
N ALA A 123 -24.45 16.19 18.62
CA ALA A 123 -24.85 17.60 18.66
C ALA A 123 -26.38 17.75 18.47
N SER A 124 -26.96 17.00 17.52
CA SER A 124 -28.41 16.98 17.30
C SER A 124 -29.18 16.52 18.52
N ALA A 125 -28.79 15.42 19.16
CA ALA A 125 -29.42 14.92 20.38
C ALA A 125 -29.40 15.96 21.53
N ARG A 126 -28.34 16.76 21.64
CA ARG A 126 -28.24 17.85 22.62
C ARG A 126 -29.16 19.02 22.34
N VAL A 127 -29.31 19.40 21.07
CA VAL A 127 -30.20 20.49 20.65
C VAL A 127 -31.66 20.12 20.88
N THR A 128 -32.01 18.86 20.65
CA THR A 128 -33.41 18.37 20.77
C THR A 128 -33.78 17.87 22.18
N GLY A 129 -32.81 17.84 23.11
CA GLY A 129 -33.04 17.26 24.45
C GLY A 129 -33.26 15.74 24.42
N GLY A 130 -32.98 15.08 23.26
CA GLY A 130 -33.09 13.63 23.09
C GLY A 130 -31.93 12.90 23.76
N GLU A 131 -32.16 11.67 24.23
CA GLU A 131 -31.05 10.77 24.55
C GLU A 131 -30.30 10.50 23.23
N ALA A 132 -28.97 10.71 23.24
CA ALA A 132 -28.14 10.30 22.10
C ALA A 132 -28.45 8.83 21.83
N ALA A 133 -28.84 8.50 20.60
CA ALA A 133 -29.14 7.13 20.26
C ALA A 133 -28.01 6.22 20.76
N GLU A 134 -28.33 5.19 21.54
CA GLU A 134 -27.33 4.27 22.15
C GLU A 134 -26.40 3.64 21.09
N THR A 135 -26.80 3.69 19.83
CA THR A 135 -26.04 3.28 18.64
C THR A 135 -25.02 4.31 18.17
N SER A 136 -25.15 5.58 18.62
CA SER A 136 -24.22 6.65 18.26
C SER A 136 -22.92 6.47 19.06
N GLY A 137 -21.90 5.91 18.44
CA GLY A 137 -20.60 5.72 19.08
C GLY A 137 -19.94 7.06 19.47
N ASP A 138 -18.88 7.00 20.27
CA ASP A 138 -18.11 8.19 20.68
C ASP A 138 -17.34 8.80 19.48
N PRO A 139 -17.60 10.07 19.08
CA PRO A 139 -16.86 10.72 18.02
C PRO A 139 -15.38 10.90 18.32
N VAL A 140 -15.00 11.06 19.61
CA VAL A 140 -13.59 11.16 20.01
C VAL A 140 -12.87 9.82 19.79
N GLU A 141 -13.55 8.72 20.04
CA GLU A 141 -13.00 7.39 19.74
C GLU A 141 -12.85 7.17 18.23
N ALA A 142 -13.82 7.60 17.41
CA ALA A 142 -13.72 7.55 15.95
C ALA A 142 -12.53 8.37 15.45
N LEU A 143 -12.34 9.60 15.96
CA LEU A 143 -11.18 10.43 15.66
C LEU A 143 -9.86 9.78 16.09
N ARG A 144 -9.83 9.13 17.25
CA ARG A 144 -8.64 8.42 17.72
C ARG A 144 -8.28 7.24 16.81
N VAL A 145 -9.27 6.52 16.32
CA VAL A 145 -9.06 5.42 15.36
C VAL A 145 -8.56 5.96 14.03
N ALA A 146 -9.18 7.02 13.51
CA ALA A 146 -8.75 7.69 12.27
C ALA A 146 -7.32 8.24 12.39
N ALA A 147 -6.97 8.93 13.48
CA ALA A 147 -5.61 9.42 13.74
C ALA A 147 -4.58 8.28 13.81
N GLY A 148 -4.96 7.15 14.43
CA GLY A 148 -4.12 5.95 14.48
C GLY A 148 -3.95 5.30 13.10
N ALA A 149 -4.94 5.36 12.23
CA ALA A 149 -4.83 4.94 10.83
C ALA A 149 -3.94 5.91 10.05
N HIS A 150 -4.17 7.23 10.19
CA HIS A 150 -3.36 8.26 9.54
C HIS A 150 -1.86 8.13 9.88
N ALA A 151 -1.51 7.89 11.13
CA ALA A 151 -0.11 7.68 11.53
C ALA A 151 0.57 6.49 10.83
N ARG A 152 -0.21 5.55 10.28
CA ARG A 152 0.28 4.38 9.53
C ARG A 152 0.19 4.54 8.02
N SER A 153 -0.53 5.56 7.52
CA SER A 153 -0.72 5.76 6.08
C SER A 153 0.58 6.19 5.37
N GLY A 154 1.54 6.77 6.09
CA GLY A 154 2.77 7.27 5.47
C GLY A 154 2.48 8.52 4.61
N GLY A 155 3.19 8.65 3.49
CA GLY A 155 3.04 9.77 2.58
C GLY A 155 4.09 10.87 2.78
N ASP A 156 3.85 12.04 2.16
CA ASP A 156 4.71 13.21 2.31
C ASP A 156 4.68 13.70 3.77
N PRO A 157 5.84 13.78 4.46
CA PRO A 157 5.89 14.18 5.87
C PRO A 157 5.27 15.56 6.16
N ALA A 158 5.37 16.51 5.22
CA ALA A 158 4.81 17.83 5.39
C ALA A 158 3.27 17.78 5.39
N ARG A 159 2.67 17.12 4.40
CA ARG A 159 1.22 16.93 4.32
C ARG A 159 0.69 16.09 5.46
N SER A 160 1.39 15.00 5.79
CA SER A 160 0.99 14.14 6.90
C SER A 160 0.96 14.90 8.24
N SER A 161 1.92 15.82 8.47
CA SER A 161 1.92 16.65 9.68
C SER A 161 0.79 17.68 9.68
N GLU A 162 0.44 18.24 8.53
CA GLU A 162 -0.69 19.17 8.38
C GLU A 162 -2.01 18.45 8.66
N THR A 163 -2.26 17.32 8.01
CA THR A 163 -3.46 16.51 8.25
C THR A 163 -3.57 16.06 9.71
N ALA A 164 -2.47 15.66 10.33
CA ALA A 164 -2.46 15.30 11.75
C ALA A 164 -2.82 16.49 12.65
N ALA A 165 -2.39 17.72 12.29
CA ALA A 165 -2.76 18.92 13.01
C ALA A 165 -4.25 19.24 12.85
N GLU A 166 -4.81 19.11 11.64
CA GLU A 166 -6.25 19.28 11.37
C GLU A 166 -7.10 18.30 12.19
N ILE A 167 -6.72 17.01 12.22
CA ILE A 167 -7.40 15.99 13.03
C ILE A 167 -7.35 16.35 14.53
N ALA A 168 -6.20 16.82 15.03
CA ALA A 168 -6.03 17.21 16.41
C ALA A 168 -6.86 18.46 16.76
N GLU A 169 -6.92 19.46 15.88
CA GLU A 169 -7.73 20.64 16.05
C GLU A 169 -9.23 20.32 16.01
N ALA A 170 -9.66 19.48 15.07
CA ALA A 170 -11.02 18.96 15.02
C ALA A 170 -11.41 18.26 16.33
N ALA A 171 -10.52 17.42 16.89
CA ALA A 171 -10.76 16.74 18.16
C ALA A 171 -10.96 17.73 19.34
N VAL A 172 -10.24 18.86 19.35
CA VAL A 172 -10.44 19.91 20.35
C VAL A 172 -11.81 20.58 20.18
N LEU A 173 -12.21 20.87 18.94
CA LEU A 173 -13.52 21.48 18.65
C LEU A 173 -14.66 20.52 19.01
N VAL A 174 -14.56 19.26 18.65
CA VAL A 174 -15.49 18.21 19.05
C VAL A 174 -15.60 18.12 20.59
N GLY A 175 -14.48 18.10 21.29
CA GLY A 175 -14.47 18.11 22.75
C GLY A 175 -15.18 19.34 23.35
N ARG A 176 -15.01 20.54 22.76
CA ARG A 176 -15.71 21.74 23.19
C ARG A 176 -17.22 21.67 22.92
N THR A 177 -17.60 21.24 21.73
CA THR A 177 -19.00 21.02 21.34
C THR A 177 -19.68 20.05 22.30
N LEU A 178 -19.00 18.96 22.66
CA LEU A 178 -19.52 17.95 23.58
C LEU A 178 -19.50 18.42 25.05
N ALA A 179 -18.65 19.33 25.45
CA ALA A 179 -18.60 19.90 26.81
C ALA A 179 -19.57 21.07 27.01
N ALA A 180 -20.11 21.64 25.94
CA ALA A 180 -21.07 22.73 26.02
C ALA A 180 -22.31 22.34 26.83
N PRO A 181 -22.83 23.16 27.71
CA PRO A 181 -24.05 22.88 28.46
C PRO A 181 -25.23 22.73 27.50
N ALA A 182 -26.15 21.80 27.81
CA ALA A 182 -27.38 21.65 27.04
C ALA A 182 -28.16 22.98 27.03
N ALA A 183 -28.79 23.34 25.91
CA ALA A 183 -29.49 24.60 25.73
C ALA A 183 -30.57 24.84 26.79
N GLU A 184 -31.17 23.79 27.35
CA GLU A 184 -32.17 23.88 28.43
C GLU A 184 -31.61 24.37 29.77
N ALA A 185 -30.28 24.34 29.99
CA ALA A 185 -29.64 24.70 31.24
C ALA A 185 -29.29 26.19 31.34
N ALA A 186 -29.37 26.94 30.22
CA ALA A 186 -29.00 28.36 30.16
C ALA A 186 -30.25 29.27 30.03
N PRO A 187 -30.41 30.30 30.81
CA PRO A 187 -31.57 31.21 30.71
C PRO A 187 -31.41 32.19 29.54
N GLY A 188 -32.46 32.30 28.70
CA GLY A 188 -32.65 33.36 27.72
C GLY A 188 -31.49 33.57 26.72
N ASP A 189 -31.01 34.82 26.57
CA ASP A 189 -29.97 35.23 25.62
C ASP A 189 -28.67 34.39 25.72
N ALA A 190 -28.39 33.81 26.90
CA ALA A 190 -27.24 32.93 27.09
C ALA A 190 -27.37 31.57 26.39
N ALA A 191 -28.60 31.09 26.23
CA ALA A 191 -28.86 29.82 25.49
C ALA A 191 -28.65 30.02 24.00
N GLU A 192 -29.10 31.13 23.43
CA GLU A 192 -28.92 31.49 22.02
C GLU A 192 -27.44 31.71 21.70
N ALA A 193 -26.69 32.42 22.57
CA ALA A 193 -25.25 32.60 22.41
C ALA A 193 -24.47 31.27 22.50
N ALA A 194 -24.85 30.38 23.41
CA ALA A 194 -24.23 29.06 23.54
C ALA A 194 -24.52 28.17 22.33
N GLY A 195 -25.76 28.18 21.79
CA GLY A 195 -26.14 27.49 20.59
C GLY A 195 -25.36 27.99 19.36
N GLY A 196 -25.20 29.30 19.22
CA GLY A 196 -24.37 29.89 18.16
C GLY A 196 -22.91 29.43 18.19
N ALA A 197 -22.29 29.42 19.38
CA ALA A 197 -20.91 28.94 19.53
C ALA A 197 -20.74 27.48 19.22
N VAL A 198 -21.70 26.63 19.58
CA VAL A 198 -21.71 25.21 19.26
C VAL A 198 -21.83 25.02 17.76
N ALA A 199 -22.68 25.75 17.06
CA ALA A 199 -22.85 25.67 15.61
C ALA A 199 -21.59 26.14 14.86
N GLU A 200 -20.87 27.18 15.38
CA GLU A 200 -19.60 27.64 14.82
C GLU A 200 -18.49 26.56 14.99
N ASP A 201 -18.30 26.05 16.22
CA ASP A 201 -17.32 25.00 16.50
C ASP A 201 -17.59 23.72 15.68
N LEU A 202 -18.87 23.35 15.49
CA LEU A 202 -19.29 22.23 14.69
C LEU A 202 -18.94 22.43 13.20
N THR A 203 -19.24 23.62 12.66
CA THR A 203 -18.91 23.95 11.27
C THR A 203 -17.40 23.96 11.03
N ALA A 204 -16.64 24.51 11.96
CA ALA A 204 -15.18 24.52 11.90
C ALA A 204 -14.61 23.09 11.97
N ALA A 205 -15.11 22.26 12.89
CA ALA A 205 -14.69 20.86 13.00
C ALA A 205 -15.00 20.06 11.71
N ARG A 206 -16.19 20.23 11.13
CA ARG A 206 -16.55 19.60 9.85
C ARG A 206 -15.62 20.02 8.72
N THR A 207 -15.26 21.30 8.65
CA THR A 207 -14.32 21.79 7.63
C THR A 207 -12.94 21.11 7.76
N LEU A 208 -12.42 21.02 8.98
CA LEU A 208 -11.13 20.36 9.23
C LEU A 208 -11.17 18.87 8.93
N LEU A 209 -12.26 18.17 9.31
CA LEU A 209 -12.41 16.73 9.05
C LEU A 209 -12.46 16.44 7.54
N ARG A 210 -13.16 17.28 6.76
CA ARG A 210 -13.21 17.13 5.30
C ARG A 210 -11.87 17.43 4.64
N ASN A 211 -11.17 18.50 5.03
CA ASN A 211 -9.83 18.77 4.51
C ASN A 211 -8.87 17.60 4.79
N ALA A 212 -8.92 17.06 6.01
CA ALA A 212 -8.14 15.87 6.38
C ALA A 212 -8.57 14.62 5.61
N GLY A 213 -9.86 14.47 5.30
CA GLY A 213 -10.42 13.42 4.43
C GLY A 213 -9.85 13.51 3.03
N ASP A 214 -9.98 14.67 2.38
CA ASP A 214 -9.46 14.93 1.02
C ASP A 214 -7.95 14.65 0.94
N ALA A 215 -7.18 15.06 1.96
CA ALA A 215 -5.75 14.80 2.03
C ALA A 215 -5.45 13.29 2.17
N SER A 216 -6.30 12.56 2.90
CA SER A 216 -6.19 11.11 3.05
C SER A 216 -6.50 10.38 1.76
N ASP A 217 -7.53 10.80 1.04
CA ASP A 217 -7.94 10.26 -0.26
C ASP A 217 -6.83 10.49 -1.31
N ALA A 218 -6.23 11.69 -1.34
CA ALA A 218 -5.08 11.97 -2.20
C ALA A 218 -3.86 11.08 -1.86
N THR A 219 -3.67 10.77 -0.58
CA THR A 219 -2.61 9.85 -0.13
C THR A 219 -2.93 8.40 -0.55
N ALA A 220 -4.18 7.97 -0.39
CA ALA A 220 -4.65 6.66 -0.84
C ALA A 220 -4.49 6.50 -2.36
N ALA A 221 -4.88 7.50 -3.14
CA ALA A 221 -4.71 7.52 -4.60
C ALA A 221 -3.23 7.42 -5.00
N THR A 222 -2.33 8.12 -4.29
CA THR A 222 -0.88 8.04 -4.54
C THR A 222 -0.36 6.63 -4.28
N HIS A 223 -0.75 6.00 -3.17
CA HIS A 223 -0.35 4.63 -2.86
C HIS A 223 -0.97 3.60 -3.81
N ALA A 224 -2.19 3.83 -4.28
CA ALA A 224 -2.82 3.00 -5.32
C ALA A 224 -2.03 3.04 -6.63
N ASP A 225 -1.57 4.24 -7.06
CA ASP A 225 -0.71 4.41 -8.24
C ASP A 225 0.68 3.77 -8.02
N ASP A 226 1.26 3.91 -6.83
CA ASP A 226 2.50 3.25 -6.46
C ASP A 226 2.38 1.73 -6.47
N LEU A 227 1.24 1.16 -6.07
CA LEU A 227 0.97 -0.27 -6.18
C LEU A 227 0.82 -0.71 -7.63
N ALA A 228 0.17 0.09 -8.47
CA ALA A 228 0.01 -0.17 -9.89
C ALA A 228 1.35 -0.04 -10.64
N THR A 229 2.15 1.00 -10.34
CA THR A 229 3.47 1.24 -10.94
C THR A 229 4.57 0.39 -10.33
N GLY A 230 4.52 0.09 -9.04
CA GLY A 230 5.45 -0.83 -8.35
C GLY A 230 5.34 -2.26 -8.87
N SER A 231 4.20 -2.68 -9.42
CA SER A 231 4.06 -3.91 -10.20
C SER A 231 4.81 -3.85 -11.54
N ARG A 232 5.12 -2.65 -12.05
CA ARG A 232 5.93 -2.39 -13.25
C ARG A 232 7.38 -2.10 -12.85
N SER A 233 8.17 -3.12 -12.60
CA SER A 233 9.60 -2.91 -12.37
C SER A 233 10.30 -2.51 -13.68
N VAL A 234 10.32 -1.22 -13.98
CA VAL A 234 11.00 -0.66 -15.17
C VAL A 234 12.48 -1.10 -15.18
N LEU A 235 13.12 -1.12 -14.01
CA LEU A 235 14.51 -1.57 -13.88
C LEU A 235 14.66 -3.04 -14.29
N THR A 236 13.80 -3.93 -13.79
CA THR A 236 13.79 -5.35 -14.17
C THR A 236 13.49 -5.51 -15.67
N GLY A 237 12.54 -4.73 -16.18
CA GLY A 237 12.19 -4.73 -17.59
C GLY A 237 13.36 -4.32 -18.49
N VAL A 238 14.06 -3.25 -18.16
CA VAL A 238 15.23 -2.76 -18.92
C VAL A 238 16.39 -3.75 -18.82
N VAL A 239 16.76 -4.18 -17.60
CA VAL A 239 17.86 -5.13 -17.40
C VAL A 239 17.54 -6.48 -18.06
N GLY A 240 16.33 -6.98 -17.93
CA GLY A 240 15.88 -8.22 -18.57
C GLY A 240 15.86 -8.14 -20.08
N THR A 241 15.43 -6.99 -20.65
CA THR A 241 15.47 -6.75 -22.12
C THR A 241 16.90 -6.74 -22.64
N LEU A 242 17.81 -6.02 -21.95
CA LEU A 242 19.22 -5.99 -22.32
C LEU A 242 19.87 -7.37 -22.23
N ALA A 243 19.58 -8.12 -21.15
CA ALA A 243 20.05 -9.49 -20.97
C ALA A 243 19.52 -10.42 -22.08
N THR A 244 18.25 -10.28 -22.44
CA THR A 244 17.62 -11.06 -23.52
C THR A 244 18.27 -10.77 -24.87
N LEU A 245 18.49 -9.51 -25.20
CA LEU A 245 19.17 -9.09 -26.44
C LEU A 245 20.61 -9.58 -26.48
N LEU A 246 21.33 -9.53 -25.37
CA LEU A 246 22.68 -10.06 -25.26
C LEU A 246 22.72 -11.56 -25.49
N MET A 247 21.81 -12.32 -24.85
CA MET A 247 21.70 -13.78 -25.02
C MET A 247 21.32 -14.13 -26.46
N LEU A 248 20.38 -13.40 -27.06
CA LEU A 248 20.00 -13.59 -28.46
C LEU A 248 21.19 -13.31 -29.39
N GLY A 249 21.96 -12.25 -29.14
CA GLY A 249 23.18 -11.95 -29.88
C GLY A 249 24.21 -13.07 -29.81
N VAL A 250 24.43 -13.62 -28.59
CA VAL A 250 25.31 -14.78 -28.39
C VAL A 250 24.78 -16.01 -29.11
N LEU A 251 23.47 -16.26 -29.08
CA LEU A 251 22.83 -17.39 -29.75
C LEU A 251 23.01 -17.29 -31.28
N VAL A 252 22.75 -16.11 -31.87
CA VAL A 252 22.95 -15.86 -33.30
C VAL A 252 24.43 -16.00 -33.67
N TRP A 253 25.35 -15.42 -32.88
CA TRP A 253 26.80 -15.54 -33.09
C TRP A 253 27.25 -16.99 -33.07
N LEU A 254 26.77 -17.79 -32.11
CA LEU A 254 27.04 -19.23 -32.03
C LEU A 254 26.47 -19.97 -33.25
N ALA A 255 25.23 -19.68 -33.68
CA ALA A 255 24.62 -20.30 -34.86
C ALA A 255 25.44 -20.04 -36.13
N LEU A 256 25.83 -18.79 -36.37
CA LEU A 256 26.66 -18.39 -37.50
C LEU A 256 28.05 -19.05 -37.47
N ARG A 257 28.67 -19.13 -36.28
CA ARG A 257 30.02 -19.65 -36.13
C ARG A 257 30.09 -21.16 -36.20
N THR A 258 29.07 -21.88 -35.66
CA THR A 258 29.07 -23.35 -35.57
C THR A 258 28.28 -24.03 -36.68
N ARG A 259 27.63 -23.29 -37.56
CA ARG A 259 26.72 -23.77 -38.60
C ARG A 259 25.65 -24.75 -38.10
N ARG A 260 25.40 -24.77 -36.80
CA ARG A 260 24.35 -25.59 -36.14
C ARG A 260 23.26 -24.67 -35.64
N ILE A 261 22.03 -24.92 -36.05
CA ILE A 261 20.92 -23.97 -36.01
C ILE A 261 20.40 -23.67 -34.61
N VAL A 262 20.51 -24.59 -33.62
CA VAL A 262 19.88 -24.37 -32.32
C VAL A 262 20.71 -24.88 -31.14
N ASN A 263 20.93 -24.01 -30.16
CA ASN A 263 21.39 -24.38 -28.80
C ASN A 263 20.18 -24.35 -27.86
N VAL A 264 19.48 -25.46 -27.71
CA VAL A 264 18.21 -25.55 -26.95
C VAL A 264 18.32 -25.00 -25.52
N PRO A 265 19.33 -25.34 -24.69
CA PRO A 265 19.44 -24.77 -23.36
C PRO A 265 19.58 -23.24 -23.34
N LEU A 266 20.37 -22.66 -24.26
CA LEU A 266 20.53 -21.21 -24.35
C LEU A 266 19.25 -20.54 -24.87
N LEU A 267 18.53 -21.17 -25.80
CA LEU A 267 17.25 -20.68 -26.30
C LEU A 267 16.21 -20.63 -25.18
N VAL A 268 16.11 -21.68 -24.36
CA VAL A 268 15.20 -21.75 -23.23
C VAL A 268 15.57 -20.65 -22.19
N ALA A 269 16.86 -20.49 -21.89
CA ALA A 269 17.32 -19.44 -20.99
C ALA A 269 16.94 -18.04 -21.50
N THR A 270 17.12 -17.79 -22.81
CA THR A 270 16.74 -16.54 -23.45
C THR A 270 15.23 -16.30 -23.39
N ALA A 271 14.42 -17.33 -23.65
CA ALA A 271 12.96 -17.25 -23.56
C ALA A 271 12.48 -16.96 -22.12
N MET A 272 13.09 -17.59 -21.12
CA MET A 272 12.75 -17.35 -19.71
C MET A 272 13.12 -15.94 -19.28
N THR A 273 14.31 -15.44 -19.66
CA THR A 273 14.73 -14.07 -19.34
C THR A 273 13.85 -13.05 -20.05
N GLY A 274 13.50 -13.32 -21.32
CA GLY A 274 12.58 -12.48 -22.10
C GLY A 274 11.15 -12.46 -21.53
N TRP A 275 10.68 -13.58 -21.03
CA TRP A 275 9.39 -13.66 -20.34
C TRP A 275 9.38 -12.83 -19.05
N LEU A 276 10.43 -12.93 -18.22
CA LEU A 276 10.58 -12.09 -17.02
C LEU A 276 10.58 -10.62 -17.37
N ALA A 277 11.32 -10.22 -18.41
CA ALA A 277 11.34 -8.83 -18.88
C ALA A 277 9.96 -8.37 -19.37
N TYR A 278 9.27 -9.21 -20.14
CA TYR A 278 7.94 -8.91 -20.67
C TYR A 278 6.90 -8.71 -19.56
N VAL A 279 6.85 -9.63 -18.60
CA VAL A 279 5.94 -9.55 -17.46
C VAL A 279 6.25 -8.32 -16.57
N SER A 280 7.52 -7.98 -16.38
CA SER A 280 7.92 -6.79 -15.61
C SER A 280 7.52 -5.47 -16.28
N LEU A 281 7.43 -5.43 -17.61
CA LEU A 281 7.00 -4.25 -18.36
C LEU A 281 5.48 -4.23 -18.62
N ASN A 282 4.83 -5.39 -18.58
CA ASN A 282 3.41 -5.53 -18.87
C ASN A 282 2.72 -6.37 -17.78
N PRO A 283 2.40 -5.76 -16.63
CA PRO A 283 1.74 -6.46 -15.52
C PRO A 283 0.37 -7.05 -15.91
N ALA A 284 -0.32 -6.48 -16.89
CA ALA A 284 -1.57 -7.01 -17.43
C ALA A 284 -1.41 -8.39 -18.10
N ALA A 285 -0.18 -8.83 -18.38
CA ALA A 285 0.08 -10.17 -18.90
C ALA A 285 -0.01 -11.28 -17.83
N VAL A 286 -0.06 -10.91 -16.56
CA VAL A 286 -0.31 -11.83 -15.45
C VAL A 286 -1.76 -11.65 -15.02
N PRO A 287 -2.58 -12.72 -15.00
CA PRO A 287 -4.01 -12.61 -14.70
C PRO A 287 -4.31 -12.24 -13.23
N VAL A 288 -3.33 -11.90 -12.43
CA VAL A 288 -3.47 -11.36 -11.07
C VAL A 288 -3.34 -9.85 -11.15
N SER A 289 -4.39 -9.16 -11.65
CA SER A 289 -4.41 -7.70 -11.61
C SER A 289 -4.74 -7.24 -10.18
N VAL A 290 -3.79 -6.62 -9.52
CA VAL A 290 -3.99 -5.90 -8.25
C VAL A 290 -4.91 -4.69 -8.49
N ASP A 291 -4.84 -4.10 -9.69
CA ASP A 291 -5.60 -2.91 -10.08
C ASP A 291 -7.12 -3.05 -9.87
N GLY A 292 -7.72 -4.16 -10.28
CA GLY A 292 -9.16 -4.37 -10.10
C GLY A 292 -9.61 -4.59 -8.65
N GLN A 293 -8.67 -4.90 -7.75
CA GLN A 293 -8.96 -5.03 -6.32
C GLN A 293 -8.78 -3.71 -5.59
N VAL A 294 -7.76 -2.96 -5.95
CA VAL A 294 -7.51 -1.62 -5.40
C VAL A 294 -8.65 -0.69 -5.81
N SER A 295 -9.00 -0.62 -7.09
CA SER A 295 -10.12 0.20 -7.57
C SER A 295 -11.45 -0.18 -6.94
N GLY A 296 -11.78 -1.48 -6.91
CA GLY A 296 -13.04 -1.93 -6.32
C GLY A 296 -13.10 -1.73 -4.79
N THR A 297 -11.96 -1.68 -4.08
CA THR A 297 -11.95 -1.35 -2.65
C THR A 297 -12.12 0.16 -2.45
N ALA A 298 -11.43 0.98 -3.25
CA ALA A 298 -11.58 2.43 -3.23
C ALA A 298 -13.01 2.87 -3.56
N GLU A 299 -13.70 2.17 -4.48
CA GLU A 299 -15.12 2.41 -4.76
C GLU A 299 -16.00 2.17 -3.54
N VAL A 300 -15.77 1.11 -2.75
CA VAL A 300 -16.54 0.86 -1.52
C VAL A 300 -16.20 1.87 -0.43
N ALA A 301 -14.93 2.22 -0.26
CA ALA A 301 -14.51 3.24 0.71
C ALA A 301 -15.15 4.60 0.39
N ASN A 302 -15.10 5.03 -0.87
CA ASN A 302 -15.76 6.25 -1.33
C ASN A 302 -17.28 6.21 -1.11
N ALA A 303 -17.94 5.10 -1.43
CA ALA A 303 -19.39 4.99 -1.21
C ALA A 303 -19.76 5.09 0.28
N LEU A 304 -18.99 4.44 1.17
CA LEU A 304 -19.21 4.51 2.61
C LEU A 304 -18.97 5.93 3.14
N GLN A 305 -17.91 6.59 2.70
CA GLN A 305 -17.60 7.98 3.05
C GLN A 305 -18.72 8.92 2.62
N GLN A 306 -19.14 8.86 1.33
CA GLN A 306 -20.20 9.72 0.80
C GLN A 306 -21.56 9.49 1.50
N VAL A 307 -21.90 8.24 1.83
CA VAL A 307 -23.12 7.91 2.59
C VAL A 307 -23.08 8.52 3.99
N ARG A 308 -21.94 8.47 4.69
CA ARG A 308 -21.77 9.06 6.03
C ARG A 308 -21.82 10.58 5.99
N GLU A 309 -21.15 11.20 5.03
CA GLU A 309 -21.16 12.66 4.82
C GLU A 309 -22.55 13.17 4.47
N ALA A 310 -23.27 12.49 3.56
CA ALA A 310 -24.63 12.83 3.22
C ALA A 310 -25.59 12.66 4.41
N ARG A 311 -25.38 11.61 5.23
CA ARG A 311 -26.16 11.41 6.46
C ARG A 311 -25.89 12.53 7.48
N ALA A 312 -24.63 12.92 7.67
CA ALA A 312 -24.27 14.04 8.52
C ALA A 312 -24.90 15.36 8.04
N ALA A 313 -24.98 15.58 6.73
CA ALA A 313 -25.64 16.76 6.16
C ALA A 313 -27.15 16.81 6.43
N GLN A 314 -27.83 15.65 6.51
CA GLN A 314 -29.25 15.60 6.83
C GLN A 314 -29.59 16.16 8.22
N TYR A 315 -28.62 16.25 9.13
CA TYR A 315 -28.80 16.88 10.45
C TYR A 315 -28.68 18.43 10.44
N ALA A 316 -28.29 19.05 9.31
CA ALA A 316 -28.14 20.51 9.24
C ALA A 316 -29.42 21.29 9.64
N PRO A 317 -30.64 20.89 9.22
CA PRO A 317 -31.87 21.55 9.69
C PRO A 317 -32.10 21.42 11.20
N VAL A 318 -31.76 20.28 11.79
CA VAL A 318 -31.88 20.04 13.24
C VAL A 318 -30.93 20.97 14.03
N LEU A 319 -29.74 21.18 13.49
CA LEU A 319 -28.71 22.00 14.13
C LEU A 319 -28.83 23.49 13.83
N GLY A 320 -29.75 23.88 12.94
CA GLY A 320 -29.87 25.29 12.48
C GLY A 320 -28.60 25.78 11.76
N THR A 321 -27.76 24.87 11.28
CA THR A 321 -26.56 25.21 10.53
C THR A 321 -26.88 25.28 9.03
N PRO A 322 -26.33 26.26 8.27
CA PRO A 322 -26.46 26.21 6.82
C PRO A 322 -25.81 24.94 6.29
N ASP A 323 -26.43 24.31 5.31
CA ASP A 323 -25.75 23.25 4.53
C ASP A 323 -24.70 23.92 3.63
N THR A 324 -23.54 24.20 4.22
CA THR A 324 -22.42 24.88 3.53
C THR A 324 -21.66 23.95 2.61
N PHE A 325 -21.95 22.65 2.65
CA PHE A 325 -21.13 21.65 1.96
C PHE A 325 -21.81 21.05 0.71
N GLY A 326 -23.05 21.47 0.40
CA GLY A 326 -23.74 21.07 -0.84
C GLY A 326 -23.90 19.56 -1.03
N THR A 327 -23.80 18.79 0.05
CA THR A 327 -23.96 17.34 0.03
C THR A 327 -25.45 17.03 0.01
N ASP A 328 -26.04 17.13 -1.17
CA ASP A 328 -27.47 16.83 -1.40
C ASP A 328 -27.76 15.31 -1.50
N GLY A 329 -26.76 14.46 -1.20
CA GLY A 329 -26.88 13.01 -1.30
C GLY A 329 -26.76 12.44 -2.72
N THR A 330 -26.56 13.29 -3.73
CA THR A 330 -26.35 12.87 -5.14
C THR A 330 -25.06 12.08 -5.27
N ASP A 331 -23.99 12.52 -4.60
CA ASP A 331 -22.69 11.86 -4.66
C ASP A 331 -22.75 10.47 -4.03
N ALA A 332 -23.44 10.31 -2.89
CA ALA A 332 -23.69 9.01 -2.27
C ALA A 332 -24.51 8.09 -3.19
N THR A 333 -25.54 8.63 -3.86
CA THR A 333 -26.36 7.88 -4.81
C THR A 333 -25.54 7.40 -6.01
N GLU A 334 -24.66 8.24 -6.56
CA GLU A 334 -23.78 7.89 -7.67
C GLU A 334 -22.72 6.86 -7.25
N ALA A 335 -22.11 7.04 -6.08
CA ALA A 335 -21.12 6.11 -5.54
C ALA A 335 -21.74 4.71 -5.33
N LEU A 336 -22.91 4.62 -4.74
CA LEU A 336 -23.62 3.35 -4.56
C LEU A 336 -24.03 2.72 -5.90
N ARG A 337 -24.45 3.53 -6.88
CA ARG A 337 -24.76 3.06 -8.22
C ARG A 337 -23.53 2.46 -8.93
N THR A 338 -22.36 3.06 -8.71
CA THR A 338 -21.08 2.56 -9.26
C THR A 338 -20.73 1.19 -8.70
N LEU A 339 -21.08 0.89 -7.43
CA LEU A 339 -20.91 -0.45 -6.85
C LEU A 339 -21.76 -1.52 -7.54
N GLY A 340 -22.81 -1.12 -8.28
CA GLY A 340 -23.71 -2.04 -9.00
C GLY A 340 -24.64 -2.84 -8.08
N ASP A 341 -24.72 -2.50 -6.80
CA ASP A 341 -25.61 -3.15 -5.84
C ASP A 341 -26.93 -2.41 -5.75
N ARG A 342 -27.97 -3.06 -6.24
CA ARG A 342 -29.31 -2.49 -6.31
C ARG A 342 -29.95 -2.34 -4.93
N GLU A 343 -29.75 -3.29 -4.04
CA GLU A 343 -30.34 -3.29 -2.70
C GLU A 343 -29.82 -2.12 -1.86
N LEU A 344 -28.50 -1.90 -1.85
CA LEU A 344 -27.90 -0.77 -1.16
C LEU A 344 -28.38 0.58 -1.75
N SER A 345 -28.47 0.66 -3.08
CA SER A 345 -28.96 1.87 -3.76
C SER A 345 -30.42 2.16 -3.45
N GLU A 346 -31.29 1.14 -3.42
CA GLU A 346 -32.70 1.28 -3.07
C GLU A 346 -32.88 1.66 -1.58
N THR A 347 -32.10 1.05 -0.68
CA THR A 347 -32.10 1.41 0.75
C THR A 347 -31.69 2.87 0.96
N TRP A 348 -30.61 3.32 0.30
CA TRP A 348 -30.17 4.71 0.38
C TRP A 348 -31.24 5.68 -0.18
N GLN A 349 -31.85 5.36 -1.31
CA GLN A 349 -32.92 6.19 -1.89
C GLN A 349 -34.09 6.35 -0.93
N GLN A 350 -34.48 5.30 -0.20
CA GLN A 350 -35.54 5.38 0.82
C GLN A 350 -35.15 6.32 1.97
N ILE A 351 -33.90 6.22 2.44
CA ILE A 351 -33.37 7.11 3.48
C ILE A 351 -33.31 8.56 2.97
N HIS A 352 -32.80 8.75 1.77
CA HIS A 352 -32.63 10.09 1.17
C HIS A 352 -33.98 10.76 0.85
N ALA A 353 -34.99 10.00 0.49
CA ALA A 353 -36.33 10.52 0.22
C ALA A 353 -36.96 11.28 1.42
N THR A 354 -36.52 10.99 2.65
CA THR A 354 -36.99 11.70 3.85
C THR A 354 -36.37 13.08 4.04
N GLN A 355 -35.39 13.47 3.21
CA GLN A 355 -34.68 14.75 3.35
C GLN A 355 -35.64 15.94 3.17
N GLU A 356 -36.59 15.85 2.26
CA GLU A 356 -37.63 16.90 2.09
C GLU A 356 -38.48 17.05 3.34
N ASP A 357 -38.85 15.92 3.98
CA ASP A 357 -39.66 15.91 5.22
C ASP A 357 -38.85 16.52 6.38
N VAL A 358 -37.54 16.23 6.47
CA VAL A 358 -36.64 16.83 7.47
C VAL A 358 -36.56 18.34 7.27
N ALA A 359 -36.39 18.80 6.03
CA ALA A 359 -36.31 20.22 5.69
C ALA A 359 -37.67 20.96 5.91
N ALA A 360 -38.80 20.29 5.75
CA ALA A 360 -40.12 20.82 5.94
C ALA A 360 -40.62 20.76 7.40
N ALA A 361 -39.86 20.12 8.29
CA ALA A 361 -40.24 19.97 9.69
C ALA A 361 -40.43 21.32 10.38
N PRO A 362 -41.42 21.48 11.25
CA PRO A 362 -41.74 22.77 11.87
C PRO A 362 -40.72 23.25 12.90
N ASP A 363 -40.00 22.32 13.49
CA ASP A 363 -38.98 22.59 14.51
C ASP A 363 -37.87 21.50 14.50
N PRO A 364 -36.76 21.73 15.17
CA PRO A 364 -35.65 20.77 15.22
C PRO A 364 -36.01 19.39 15.82
N ALA A 365 -36.97 19.35 16.75
CA ALA A 365 -37.37 18.08 17.38
C ALA A 365 -38.16 17.22 16.39
N ALA A 366 -39.07 17.82 15.64
CA ALA A 366 -39.79 17.13 14.58
C ALA A 366 -38.85 16.63 13.46
N ALA A 367 -37.84 17.43 13.08
CA ALA A 367 -36.84 17.03 12.12
C ALA A 367 -36.01 15.81 12.63
N ALA A 368 -35.64 15.82 13.89
CA ALA A 368 -34.92 14.72 14.53
C ALA A 368 -35.77 13.43 14.58
N GLU A 369 -37.10 13.54 14.81
CA GLU A 369 -38.00 12.41 14.80
C GLU A 369 -38.07 11.75 13.43
N VAL A 370 -38.13 12.55 12.34
CA VAL A 370 -38.09 12.04 10.96
C VAL A 370 -36.76 11.27 10.72
N LEU A 371 -35.63 11.83 11.13
CA LEU A 371 -34.33 11.16 10.99
C LEU A 371 -34.24 9.87 11.81
N ALA A 372 -34.79 9.86 13.01
CA ALA A 372 -34.86 8.67 13.85
C ALA A 372 -35.64 7.52 13.18
N GLY A 373 -36.69 7.83 12.40
CA GLY A 373 -37.45 6.86 11.64
C GLY A 373 -36.65 6.11 10.59
N THR A 374 -35.50 6.68 10.12
CA THR A 374 -34.62 6.03 9.14
C THR A 374 -33.35 5.43 9.74
N GLN A 375 -33.16 5.55 11.05
CA GLN A 375 -31.91 5.17 11.72
C GLN A 375 -31.58 3.68 11.60
N GLU A 376 -32.57 2.79 11.69
CA GLU A 376 -32.36 1.33 11.55
C GLU A 376 -31.92 0.98 10.13
N ALA A 377 -32.58 1.55 9.12
CA ALA A 377 -32.22 1.33 7.72
C ALA A 377 -30.82 1.85 7.42
N TYR A 378 -30.46 3.05 7.96
CA TYR A 378 -29.14 3.62 7.83
C TYR A 378 -28.08 2.75 8.51
N ALA A 379 -28.31 2.31 9.74
CA ALA A 379 -27.37 1.46 10.48
C ALA A 379 -27.12 0.14 9.74
N GLY A 380 -28.15 -0.45 9.13
CA GLY A 380 -27.99 -1.64 8.29
C GLY A 380 -27.14 -1.38 7.05
N LEU A 381 -27.37 -0.26 6.36
CA LEU A 381 -26.58 0.14 5.19
C LEU A 381 -25.11 0.41 5.54
N ASP A 382 -24.85 1.15 6.62
CA ASP A 382 -23.50 1.47 7.10
C ASP A 382 -22.73 0.21 7.50
N ALA A 383 -23.37 -0.70 8.23
CA ALA A 383 -22.78 -1.97 8.63
C ALA A 383 -22.40 -2.83 7.42
N GLU A 384 -23.29 -2.97 6.44
CA GLU A 384 -23.03 -3.77 5.23
C GLU A 384 -21.88 -3.19 4.40
N LEU A 385 -21.81 -1.86 4.22
CA LEU A 385 -20.72 -1.21 3.53
C LEU A 385 -19.39 -1.35 4.30
N THR A 386 -19.42 -1.25 5.63
CA THR A 386 -18.26 -1.43 6.49
C THR A 386 -17.71 -2.86 6.39
N ASP A 387 -18.57 -3.87 6.51
CA ASP A 387 -18.19 -5.27 6.38
C ASP A 387 -17.59 -5.59 5.00
N ARG A 388 -18.18 -5.02 3.93
CA ARG A 388 -17.62 -5.13 2.57
C ARG A 388 -16.27 -4.49 2.42
N LEU A 389 -16.08 -3.31 3.00
CA LEU A 389 -14.79 -2.61 2.97
C LEU A 389 -13.73 -3.43 3.70
N ASP A 390 -14.00 -3.88 4.92
CA ASP A 390 -13.06 -4.66 5.70
C ASP A 390 -12.70 -5.98 5.00
N GLY A 391 -13.69 -6.67 4.45
CA GLY A 391 -13.45 -7.89 3.66
C GLY A 391 -12.57 -7.65 2.43
N ARG A 392 -12.77 -6.53 1.72
CA ARG A 392 -11.93 -6.16 0.56
C ARG A 392 -10.53 -5.72 0.96
N LEU A 393 -10.38 -4.94 2.02
CA LEU A 393 -9.08 -4.53 2.56
C LEU A 393 -8.26 -5.73 3.03
N GLU A 394 -8.89 -6.70 3.70
CA GLU A 394 -8.25 -7.96 4.11
C GLU A 394 -7.83 -8.79 2.89
N ALA A 395 -8.73 -8.94 1.92
CA ALA A 395 -8.42 -9.65 0.69
C ALA A 395 -7.30 -8.99 -0.11
N ALA A 396 -7.27 -7.65 -0.19
CA ALA A 396 -6.20 -6.90 -0.86
C ALA A 396 -4.86 -7.09 -0.14
N SER A 397 -4.84 -6.94 1.19
CA SER A 397 -3.62 -7.09 2.00
C SER A 397 -3.05 -8.52 1.93
N SER A 398 -3.90 -9.54 1.99
CA SER A 398 -3.48 -10.94 1.92
C SER A 398 -2.95 -11.33 0.53
N ARG A 399 -3.52 -10.77 -0.54
CA ARG A 399 -3.11 -11.06 -1.91
C ARG A 399 -1.86 -10.33 -2.35
N VAL A 400 -1.59 -9.15 -1.82
CA VAL A 400 -0.33 -8.44 -2.09
C VAL A 400 0.83 -9.06 -1.30
N GLY A 401 0.60 -9.57 -0.09
CA GLY A 401 1.63 -10.14 0.77
C GLY A 401 2.22 -11.46 0.27
N LEU A 402 1.39 -12.43 -0.07
CA LEU A 402 1.84 -13.75 -0.52
C LEU A 402 2.45 -13.76 -1.93
N PRO A 403 1.85 -13.14 -2.95
CA PRO A 403 2.43 -13.09 -4.29
C PRO A 403 3.78 -12.38 -4.36
N ALA A 404 4.01 -11.33 -3.56
CA ALA A 404 5.27 -10.62 -3.56
C ALA A 404 6.44 -11.49 -3.10
N VAL A 405 6.27 -12.28 -2.03
CA VAL A 405 7.30 -13.22 -1.55
C VAL A 405 7.47 -14.39 -2.51
N VAL A 406 6.36 -14.95 -3.01
CA VAL A 406 6.39 -16.08 -3.95
C VAL A 406 6.94 -15.65 -5.30
N SER A 407 6.55 -14.49 -5.81
CA SER A 407 7.05 -13.97 -7.10
C SER A 407 8.53 -13.62 -7.04
N SER A 408 9.00 -13.00 -5.95
CA SER A 408 10.44 -12.71 -5.74
C SER A 408 11.26 -14.00 -5.67
N GLY A 409 10.79 -14.99 -4.90
CA GLY A 409 11.44 -16.31 -4.81
C GLY A 409 11.42 -17.03 -6.16
N LEU A 410 10.30 -17.01 -6.87
CA LEU A 410 10.17 -17.62 -8.20
C LEU A 410 11.05 -16.92 -9.23
N ALA A 411 11.11 -15.59 -9.23
CA ALA A 411 11.97 -14.81 -10.13
C ALA A 411 13.47 -15.15 -9.91
N LEU A 412 13.89 -15.27 -8.65
CA LEU A 412 15.24 -15.68 -8.32
C LEU A 412 15.53 -17.11 -8.81
N LEU A 413 14.63 -18.05 -8.55
CA LEU A 413 14.75 -19.44 -9.02
C LEU A 413 14.81 -19.51 -10.55
N LEU A 414 13.97 -18.76 -11.24
CA LEU A 414 13.98 -18.68 -12.70
C LEU A 414 15.29 -18.07 -13.22
N GLY A 415 15.82 -17.02 -12.56
CA GLY A 415 17.11 -16.43 -12.89
C GLY A 415 18.28 -17.40 -12.71
N VAL A 416 18.32 -18.11 -11.58
CA VAL A 416 19.34 -19.15 -11.30
C VAL A 416 19.23 -20.31 -12.31
N PHE A 417 18.03 -20.75 -12.60
CA PHE A 417 17.79 -21.82 -13.56
C PHE A 417 18.19 -21.41 -14.98
N ALA A 418 17.82 -20.21 -15.41
CA ALA A 418 18.23 -19.65 -16.71
C ALA A 418 19.76 -19.52 -16.82
N ALA A 419 20.43 -19.06 -15.74
CA ALA A 419 21.88 -18.99 -15.67
C ALA A 419 22.53 -20.37 -15.78
N GLY A 420 21.97 -21.38 -15.11
CA GLY A 420 22.42 -22.77 -15.20
C GLY A 420 22.27 -23.36 -16.61
N LEU A 421 21.14 -23.10 -17.27
CA LEU A 421 20.89 -23.51 -18.66
C LEU A 421 21.84 -22.82 -19.65
N ALA A 422 22.06 -21.50 -19.49
CA ALA A 422 23.02 -20.76 -20.32
C ALA A 422 24.45 -21.30 -20.14
N TRP A 423 24.84 -21.57 -18.89
CA TRP A 423 26.13 -22.17 -18.58
C TRP A 423 26.28 -23.57 -19.18
N ALA A 424 25.31 -24.45 -19.00
CA ALA A 424 25.33 -25.84 -19.52
C ALA A 424 25.33 -25.85 -21.05
N GLY A 425 24.53 -24.98 -21.69
CA GLY A 425 24.45 -24.90 -23.16
C GLY A 425 25.77 -24.54 -23.81
N ILE A 426 26.52 -23.59 -23.22
CA ILE A 426 27.83 -23.17 -23.76
C ILE A 426 28.94 -24.17 -23.37
N THR A 427 28.85 -24.77 -22.16
CA THR A 427 29.83 -25.78 -21.72
C THR A 427 29.83 -26.99 -22.62
N ARG A 428 28.68 -27.50 -23.04
CA ARG A 428 28.56 -28.63 -23.97
C ARG A 428 29.24 -28.33 -25.31
N ARG A 429 29.21 -27.07 -25.76
CA ARG A 429 29.94 -26.64 -26.97
C ARG A 429 31.43 -26.52 -26.77
N LEU A 430 31.90 -26.13 -25.57
CA LEU A 430 33.33 -26.12 -25.29
C LEU A 430 33.96 -27.50 -25.28
N GLN A 431 33.19 -28.56 -24.99
CA GLN A 431 33.65 -29.95 -25.06
C GLN A 431 33.85 -30.42 -26.51
N ASP A 432 33.04 -29.90 -27.46
CA ASP A 432 33.19 -30.21 -28.89
C ASP A 432 34.50 -29.66 -29.51
N TYR A 433 35.19 -28.74 -28.82
CA TYR A 433 36.43 -28.10 -29.24
C TYR A 433 37.67 -28.57 -28.46
N ARG A 434 37.53 -29.58 -27.58
CA ARG A 434 38.62 -30.27 -26.92
C ARG A 434 38.98 -31.56 -27.65
#